data_e545deade16071e76f328a4b8b14d9de
#
_entry.id   e545deade16071e76f328a4b8b14d9de
#
_cell.length_a   1.000
_cell.length_b   1.000
_cell.length_c   1.000
_cell.angle_alpha   90.00
_cell.angle_beta   90.00
_cell.angle_gamma   90.00
#
_symmetry.space_group_name_H-M   'P 1'
#
loop_
_entity.id
_entity.type
_entity.pdbx_description
1 polymer ?
#
loop_
_entity_poly.entity_id
_entity_poly.type
_entity_poly.pdbx_seq_one_letter_code
_entity_poly.pdbx_strand_id
1 'polypeptide(L)'
;VGGAQGILQIPPPQIFGIDLRQPERLYYPILGACVIAAIAAISLARSRVGRAWTAMREDESVAEASGVNTTKYKLLAFSLGATFGGLAGALYAVRIGSVFPQDLNIIVSINALALIILGGIGSIPGVVVGAIVLVGLPEVLREFSEYRLLIYGIVLVAMMLLRPEGLLPNRSRRAELHKGEGDEEAWDEELWNKETGAETPEPLIT
;
A
#
# COMPACT_ATOMS: atom_id res chain seq x y z
N VAL A 1 23.24 22.22 5.99
CA VAL A 1 22.26 21.19 6.43
C VAL A 1 22.54 20.95 7.91
N GLY A 2 21.58 21.16 8.80
CA GLY A 2 21.74 21.31 10.25
C GLY A 2 22.24 20.10 11.06
N GLY A 3 22.81 19.08 10.42
CA GLY A 3 23.35 17.90 11.11
C GLY A 3 22.29 17.26 12.04
N ALA A 4 22.70 16.94 13.28
CA ALA A 4 21.81 16.35 14.30
C ALA A 4 20.69 17.29 14.76
N GLN A 5 20.80 18.60 14.53
CA GLN A 5 19.78 19.59 14.91
C GLN A 5 18.62 19.68 13.91
N GLY A 6 18.70 18.97 12.78
CA GLY A 6 17.65 19.01 11.77
C GLY A 6 17.61 20.33 10.98
N ILE A 7 16.54 20.49 10.21
CA ILE A 7 16.23 21.72 9.47
C ILE A 7 15.08 22.42 10.20
N LEU A 8 15.38 23.59 10.75
CA LEU A 8 14.43 24.39 11.49
C LEU A 8 13.94 25.56 10.63
N GLN A 9 12.75 26.07 10.94
CA GLN A 9 12.16 27.27 10.33
C GLN A 9 12.04 27.16 8.80
N ILE A 10 11.42 26.09 8.32
CA ILE A 10 11.05 25.98 6.92
C ILE A 10 10.02 27.06 6.62
N PRO A 11 10.31 28.01 5.72
CA PRO A 11 9.37 29.08 5.43
C PRO A 11 8.11 28.52 4.81
N PRO A 12 6.93 29.04 5.19
CA PRO A 12 5.66 28.59 4.61
C PRO A 12 5.69 28.89 3.09
N PRO A 13 5.23 27.96 2.26
CA PRO A 13 5.19 28.18 0.82
C PRO A 13 4.19 29.28 0.50
N GLN A 14 4.60 30.17 -0.42
CA GLN A 14 3.72 31.18 -1.01
C GLN A 14 3.32 30.70 -2.39
N ILE A 15 2.05 30.36 -2.59
CA ILE A 15 1.50 29.97 -3.88
C ILE A 15 0.58 31.11 -4.35
N PHE A 16 0.92 31.72 -5.49
CA PHE A 16 0.17 32.86 -6.07
C PHE A 16 -0.04 34.04 -5.10
N GLY A 17 0.93 34.33 -4.23
CA GLY A 17 0.82 35.44 -3.27
C GLY A 17 -0.08 35.16 -2.05
N ILE A 18 -0.62 33.97 -1.93
CA ILE A 18 -1.38 33.52 -0.77
C ILE A 18 -0.42 32.92 0.24
N ASP A 19 -0.37 33.50 1.44
CA ASP A 19 0.41 32.96 2.55
C ASP A 19 -0.31 31.73 3.13
N LEU A 20 0.33 30.56 2.97
CA LEU A 20 -0.19 29.26 3.42
C LEU A 20 0.17 28.96 4.89
N ARG A 21 0.52 29.99 5.66
CA ARG A 21 0.87 29.84 7.08
C ARG A 21 -0.31 29.31 7.93
N GLN A 22 -1.55 29.57 7.51
CA GLN A 22 -2.75 29.09 8.20
C GLN A 22 -2.99 27.62 7.87
N PRO A 23 -3.20 26.73 8.88
CA PRO A 23 -3.45 25.30 8.68
C PRO A 23 -4.61 25.01 7.71
N GLU A 24 -5.65 25.84 7.76
CA GLU A 24 -6.85 25.72 6.91
C GLU A 24 -6.53 25.94 5.42
N ARG A 25 -5.65 26.88 5.11
CA ARG A 25 -5.22 27.17 3.74
C ARG A 25 -4.27 26.13 3.20
N LEU A 26 -3.45 25.54 4.07
CA LEU A 26 -2.50 24.47 3.70
C LEU A 26 -3.21 23.14 3.38
N TYR A 27 -4.42 22.95 3.95
CA TYR A 27 -5.20 21.73 3.71
C TYR A 27 -5.53 21.49 2.22
N TYR A 28 -5.98 22.53 1.52
CA TYR A 28 -6.39 22.41 0.11
C TYR A 28 -5.26 22.01 -0.85
N PRO A 29 -4.05 22.61 -0.79
CA PRO A 29 -2.90 22.18 -1.60
C PRO A 29 -2.47 20.74 -1.30
N ILE A 30 -2.48 20.33 -0.03
CA ILE A 30 -2.15 18.94 0.34
C ILE A 30 -3.19 17.98 -0.20
N LEU A 31 -4.48 18.29 -0.06
CA LEU A 31 -5.56 17.49 -0.62
C LEU A 31 -5.45 17.40 -2.15
N GLY A 32 -5.19 18.53 -2.81
CA GLY A 32 -4.96 18.56 -4.26
C GLY A 32 -3.79 17.69 -4.69
N ALA A 33 -2.68 17.75 -3.97
CA ALA A 33 -1.52 16.88 -4.24
C ALA A 33 -1.84 15.40 -4.03
N CYS A 34 -2.61 15.04 -2.99
CA CYS A 34 -3.07 13.67 -2.77
C CYS A 34 -3.97 13.17 -3.90
N VAL A 35 -4.91 14.01 -4.37
CA VAL A 35 -5.80 13.66 -5.49
C VAL A 35 -5.01 13.48 -6.79
N ILE A 36 -4.08 14.38 -7.08
CA ILE A 36 -3.19 14.28 -8.25
C ILE A 36 -2.35 13.00 -8.18
N ALA A 37 -1.76 12.71 -7.03
CA ALA A 37 -0.99 11.49 -6.81
C ALA A 37 -1.84 10.22 -7.01
N ALA A 38 -3.08 10.21 -6.50
CA ALA A 38 -4.00 9.10 -6.67
C ALA A 38 -4.38 8.90 -8.15
N ILE A 39 -4.70 9.97 -8.87
CA ILE A 39 -5.00 9.93 -10.31
C ILE A 39 -3.79 9.43 -11.11
N ALA A 40 -2.60 9.93 -10.80
CA ALA A 40 -1.36 9.50 -11.43
C ALA A 40 -1.10 8.01 -11.20
N ALA A 41 -1.27 7.53 -9.96
CA ALA A 41 -1.10 6.13 -9.61
C ALA A 41 -2.12 5.22 -10.33
N ILE A 42 -3.40 5.62 -10.40
CA ILE A 42 -4.45 4.88 -11.13
C ILE A 42 -4.13 4.83 -12.63
N SER A 43 -3.73 5.96 -13.21
CA SER A 43 -3.38 6.07 -14.64
C SER A 43 -2.18 5.19 -14.96
N LEU A 44 -1.18 5.19 -14.08
CA LEU A 44 0.03 4.37 -14.21
C LEU A 44 -0.29 2.89 -14.12
N ALA A 45 -1.11 2.48 -13.15
CA ALA A 45 -1.55 1.09 -12.98
C ALA A 45 -2.30 0.55 -14.21
N ARG A 46 -3.06 1.40 -14.90
CA ARG A 46 -3.80 1.04 -16.13
C ARG A 46 -2.97 1.15 -17.42
N SER A 47 -1.76 1.68 -17.33
CA SER A 47 -0.86 1.88 -18.47
C SER A 47 -0.19 0.58 -18.94
N ARG A 48 0.60 0.67 -20.02
CA ARG A 48 1.47 -0.44 -20.47
C ARG A 48 2.50 -0.82 -19.40
N VAL A 49 2.98 0.17 -18.65
CA VAL A 49 3.93 0.00 -17.56
C VAL A 49 3.30 -0.81 -16.42
N GLY A 50 2.07 -0.46 -16.01
CA GLY A 50 1.34 -1.20 -14.98
C GLY A 50 1.10 -2.66 -15.36
N ARG A 51 0.76 -2.93 -16.64
CA ARG A 51 0.62 -4.32 -17.12
C ARG A 51 1.92 -5.10 -17.10
N ALA A 52 3.05 -4.47 -17.44
CA ALA A 52 4.36 -5.10 -17.34
C ALA A 52 4.71 -5.45 -15.89
N TRP A 53 4.39 -4.57 -14.93
CA TRP A 53 4.58 -4.86 -13.51
C TRP A 53 3.69 -5.99 -13.01
N THR A 54 2.46 -6.08 -13.48
CA THR A 54 1.57 -7.20 -13.13
C THR A 54 2.14 -8.52 -13.64
N ALA A 55 2.57 -8.59 -14.90
CA ALA A 55 3.19 -9.79 -15.47
C ALA A 55 4.46 -10.21 -14.72
N MET A 56 5.33 -9.25 -14.37
CA MET A 56 6.55 -9.52 -13.58
C MET A 56 6.25 -9.98 -12.15
N ARG A 57 5.11 -9.59 -11.59
CA ARG A 57 4.68 -10.00 -10.26
C ARG A 57 4.20 -11.45 -10.25
N GLU A 58 3.55 -11.90 -11.32
CA GLU A 58 3.10 -13.29 -11.48
C GLU A 58 4.28 -14.23 -11.72
N ASP A 59 5.07 -13.95 -12.73
CA ASP A 59 6.31 -14.71 -13.01
C ASP A 59 7.30 -13.83 -13.78
N GLU A 60 8.45 -13.57 -13.14
CA GLU A 60 9.50 -12.72 -13.72
C GLU A 60 10.17 -13.39 -14.93
N SER A 61 10.36 -14.71 -14.90
CA SER A 61 11.02 -15.46 -15.96
C SER A 61 10.14 -15.53 -17.22
N VAL A 62 8.85 -15.72 -17.05
CA VAL A 62 7.88 -15.74 -18.15
C VAL A 62 7.73 -14.33 -18.75
N ALA A 63 7.71 -13.29 -17.92
CA ALA A 63 7.68 -11.91 -18.42
C ALA A 63 8.93 -11.57 -19.24
N GLU A 64 10.11 -11.98 -18.80
CA GLU A 64 11.37 -11.78 -19.53
C GLU A 64 11.41 -12.56 -20.85
N ALA A 65 10.96 -13.80 -20.85
CA ALA A 65 10.82 -14.61 -22.06
C ALA A 65 9.82 -14.00 -23.07
N SER A 66 8.83 -13.26 -22.56
CA SER A 66 7.86 -12.51 -23.37
C SER A 66 8.39 -11.15 -23.87
N GLY A 67 9.68 -10.85 -23.64
CA GLY A 67 10.34 -9.63 -24.12
C GLY A 67 10.22 -8.42 -23.20
N VAL A 68 9.75 -8.59 -21.96
CA VAL A 68 9.70 -7.52 -20.97
C VAL A 68 11.09 -7.33 -20.35
N ASN A 69 11.65 -6.14 -20.44
CA ASN A 69 12.92 -5.81 -19.78
C ASN A 69 12.69 -5.58 -18.28
N THR A 70 12.84 -6.62 -17.47
CA THR A 70 12.56 -6.65 -16.05
C THR A 70 13.35 -5.61 -15.27
N THR A 71 14.66 -5.46 -15.57
CA THR A 71 15.53 -4.47 -14.92
C THR A 71 15.04 -3.05 -15.12
N LYS A 72 14.67 -2.68 -16.36
CA LYS A 72 14.17 -1.34 -16.68
C LYS A 72 12.87 -1.03 -15.93
N TYR A 73 11.94 -1.97 -15.90
CA TYR A 73 10.65 -1.76 -15.21
C TYR A 73 10.80 -1.74 -13.68
N LYS A 74 11.74 -2.52 -13.11
CA LYS A 74 12.10 -2.44 -11.69
C LYS A 74 12.66 -1.06 -11.33
N LEU A 75 13.64 -0.57 -12.08
CA LEU A 75 14.22 0.76 -11.86
C LEU A 75 13.16 1.87 -11.96
N LEU A 76 12.25 1.75 -12.92
CA LEU A 76 11.16 2.70 -13.09
C LEU A 76 10.18 2.66 -11.90
N ALA A 77 9.87 1.48 -11.36
CA ALA A 77 9.05 1.34 -10.15
C ALA A 77 9.70 2.01 -8.94
N PHE A 78 11.00 1.78 -8.71
CA PHE A 78 11.75 2.44 -7.64
C PHE A 78 11.81 3.96 -7.80
N SER A 79 12.06 4.44 -9.02
CA SER A 79 12.13 5.88 -9.30
C SER A 79 10.81 6.58 -9.03
N LEU A 80 9.69 5.98 -9.46
CA LEU A 80 8.35 6.50 -9.20
C LEU A 80 7.99 6.45 -7.72
N GLY A 81 8.31 5.34 -7.05
CA GLY A 81 8.12 5.22 -5.59
C GLY A 81 8.89 6.30 -4.83
N ALA A 82 10.15 6.52 -5.20
CA ALA A 82 10.97 7.57 -4.61
C ALA A 82 10.40 8.97 -4.88
N THR A 83 9.85 9.22 -6.08
CA THR A 83 9.20 10.49 -6.42
C THR A 83 7.97 10.76 -5.56
N PHE A 84 7.08 9.77 -5.39
CA PHE A 84 5.92 9.90 -4.50
C PHE A 84 6.33 10.05 -3.04
N GLY A 85 7.35 9.31 -2.60
CA GLY A 85 7.91 9.44 -1.25
C GLY A 85 8.50 10.82 -1.01
N GLY A 86 9.26 11.36 -1.97
CA GLY A 86 9.81 12.71 -1.92
C GLY A 86 8.73 13.78 -1.86
N LEU A 87 7.66 13.64 -2.66
CA LEU A 87 6.53 14.55 -2.62
C LEU A 87 5.83 14.53 -1.24
N ALA A 88 5.58 13.34 -0.71
CA ALA A 88 4.98 13.18 0.63
C ALA A 88 5.87 13.79 1.73
N GLY A 89 7.18 13.56 1.66
CA GLY A 89 8.15 14.15 2.59
C GLY A 89 8.21 15.68 2.50
N ALA A 90 8.13 16.26 1.30
CA ALA A 90 8.08 17.70 1.11
C ALA A 90 6.80 18.32 1.73
N LEU A 91 5.64 17.69 1.51
CA LEU A 91 4.37 18.12 2.09
C LEU A 91 4.38 18.01 3.63
N TYR A 92 4.98 16.93 4.15
CA TYR A 92 5.19 16.76 5.59
C TYR A 92 6.06 17.87 6.18
N ALA A 93 7.21 18.17 5.55
CA ALA A 93 8.12 19.22 5.96
C ALA A 93 7.45 20.61 6.01
N VAL A 94 6.64 20.90 5.01
CA VAL A 94 5.85 22.14 4.94
C VAL A 94 4.80 22.22 6.06
N ARG A 95 4.14 21.08 6.37
CA ARG A 95 3.10 20.97 7.39
C ARG A 95 3.65 21.18 8.80
N ILE A 96 4.80 20.60 9.10
CA ILE A 96 5.43 20.64 10.42
C ILE A 96 6.29 21.90 10.60
N GLY A 97 6.85 22.45 9.51
CA GLY A 97 7.75 23.62 9.53
C GLY A 97 9.17 23.32 10.01
N SER A 98 9.45 22.08 10.36
CA SER A 98 10.78 21.58 10.77
C SER A 98 10.89 20.09 10.46
N VAL A 99 12.13 19.63 10.19
CA VAL A 99 12.41 18.20 9.94
C VAL A 99 13.59 17.79 10.78
N PHE A 100 13.41 16.79 11.62
CA PHE A 100 14.45 16.20 12.45
C PHE A 100 14.85 14.82 11.94
N PRO A 101 16.12 14.40 12.12
CA PRO A 101 16.55 13.03 11.80
C PRO A 101 15.73 11.94 12.52
N GLN A 102 15.21 12.24 13.72
CA GLN A 102 14.38 11.34 14.49
C GLN A 102 12.99 11.10 13.86
N ASP A 103 12.51 11.99 13.02
CA ASP A 103 11.24 11.83 12.29
C ASP A 103 11.33 10.71 11.25
N LEU A 104 12.56 10.41 10.77
CA LEU A 104 12.85 9.30 9.86
C LEU A 104 13.03 7.99 10.64
N ASN A 105 11.99 7.58 11.34
CA ASN A 105 12.01 6.40 12.20
C ASN A 105 11.47 5.18 11.46
N ILE A 106 12.00 3.99 11.82
CA ILE A 106 11.53 2.70 11.30
C ILE A 106 10.03 2.47 11.56
N ILE A 107 9.50 3.06 12.64
CA ILE A 107 8.07 3.00 12.98
C ILE A 107 7.20 3.62 11.89
N VAL A 108 7.65 4.70 11.24
CA VAL A 108 6.93 5.32 10.12
C VAL A 108 6.85 4.36 8.93
N SER A 109 7.93 3.64 8.66
CA SER A 109 7.97 2.63 7.59
C SER A 109 7.06 1.43 7.91
N ILE A 110 7.05 0.97 9.16
CA ILE A 110 6.15 -0.11 9.62
C ILE A 110 4.69 0.33 9.50
N ASN A 111 4.36 1.56 9.91
CA ASN A 111 3.00 2.10 9.79
C ASN A 111 2.56 2.22 8.32
N ALA A 112 3.46 2.67 7.43
CA ALA A 112 3.17 2.73 6.00
C ALA A 112 2.94 1.32 5.40
N LEU A 113 3.73 0.33 5.82
CA LEU A 113 3.55 -1.06 5.41
C LEU A 113 2.21 -1.62 5.93
N ALA A 114 1.91 -1.41 7.21
CA ALA A 114 0.65 -1.81 7.82
C ALA A 114 -0.56 -1.19 7.09
N LEU A 115 -0.46 0.07 6.68
CA LEU A 115 -1.48 0.77 5.91
C LEU A 115 -1.73 0.12 4.55
N ILE A 116 -0.67 -0.28 3.85
CA ILE A 116 -0.77 -0.94 2.54
C ILE A 116 -1.40 -2.34 2.69
N ILE A 117 -1.00 -3.09 3.72
CA ILE A 117 -1.55 -4.43 4.00
C ILE A 117 -3.03 -4.31 4.36
N LEU A 118 -3.37 -3.40 5.26
CA LEU A 118 -4.75 -3.17 5.73
C LEU A 118 -5.65 -2.65 4.60
N GLY A 119 -5.15 -1.76 3.75
CA GLY A 119 -5.87 -1.26 2.59
C GLY A 119 -6.10 -2.32 1.50
N GLY A 120 -5.20 -3.28 1.42
CA GLY A 120 -5.12 -4.32 0.37
C GLY A 120 -4.05 -4.01 -0.66
N ILE A 121 -3.07 -4.91 -0.76
CA ILE A 121 -1.93 -4.77 -1.67
C ILE A 121 -2.43 -4.70 -3.13
N GLY A 122 -2.05 -3.64 -3.84
CA GLY A 122 -2.44 -3.42 -5.24
C GLY A 122 -3.80 -2.76 -5.45
N SER A 123 -4.49 -2.34 -4.37
CA SER A 123 -5.75 -1.61 -4.43
C SER A 123 -5.55 -0.15 -4.00
N ILE A 124 -5.50 0.78 -4.96
CA ILE A 124 -5.36 2.22 -4.66
C ILE A 124 -6.52 2.74 -3.81
N PRO A 125 -7.81 2.44 -4.12
CA PRO A 125 -8.91 2.84 -3.26
C PRO A 125 -8.84 2.18 -1.88
N GLY A 126 -8.33 0.94 -1.80
CA GLY A 126 -8.09 0.25 -0.54
C GLY A 126 -7.09 0.97 0.36
N VAL A 127 -5.98 1.43 -0.22
CA VAL A 127 -4.97 2.22 0.50
C VAL A 127 -5.55 3.54 1.02
N VAL A 128 -6.40 4.22 0.25
CA VAL A 128 -7.07 5.46 0.70
C VAL A 128 -7.99 5.18 1.89
N VAL A 129 -8.82 4.15 1.81
CA VAL A 129 -9.70 3.74 2.93
C VAL A 129 -8.87 3.28 4.13
N GLY A 130 -7.82 2.49 3.89
CA GLY A 130 -6.87 2.07 4.92
C GLY A 130 -6.22 3.26 5.65
N ALA A 131 -5.84 4.30 4.90
CA ALA A 131 -5.30 5.53 5.47
C ALA A 131 -6.32 6.27 6.36
N ILE A 132 -7.56 6.38 5.90
CA ILE A 132 -8.63 7.00 6.68
C ILE A 132 -8.87 6.22 7.98
N VAL A 133 -8.92 4.91 7.93
CA VAL A 133 -9.11 4.06 9.10
C VAL A 133 -7.90 4.13 10.03
N LEU A 134 -6.69 3.92 9.50
CA LEU A 134 -5.48 3.80 10.31
C LEU A 134 -5.09 5.14 10.97
N VAL A 135 -5.28 6.25 10.27
CA VAL A 135 -4.98 7.60 10.78
C VAL A 135 -6.17 8.17 11.54
N GLY A 136 -7.39 7.90 11.08
CA GLY A 136 -8.60 8.42 11.71
C GLY A 136 -8.95 7.72 13.02
N LEU A 137 -8.74 6.40 13.12
CA LEU A 137 -9.06 5.63 14.32
C LEU A 137 -8.34 6.16 15.57
N PRO A 138 -7.01 6.37 15.59
CA PRO A 138 -6.32 6.95 16.74
C PRO A 138 -6.78 8.37 17.08
N GLU A 139 -7.25 9.15 16.10
CA GLU A 139 -7.75 10.50 16.33
C GLU A 139 -9.13 10.48 17.01
N VAL A 140 -10.02 9.59 16.60
CA VAL A 140 -11.32 9.37 17.24
C VAL A 140 -11.14 8.86 18.67
N LEU A 141 -10.13 8.01 18.90
CA LEU A 141 -9.80 7.45 20.21
C LEU A 141 -8.91 8.37 21.07
N ARG A 142 -8.73 9.61 20.68
CA ARG A 142 -7.87 10.57 21.39
C ARG A 142 -8.34 10.82 22.83
N GLU A 143 -9.63 10.74 23.09
CA GLU A 143 -10.19 10.85 24.44
C GLU A 143 -9.80 9.66 25.34
N PHE A 144 -9.49 8.49 24.75
CA PHE A 144 -9.06 7.27 25.44
C PHE A 144 -7.54 7.05 25.30
N SER A 145 -6.76 8.07 25.66
CA SER A 145 -5.30 8.11 25.39
C SER A 145 -4.51 6.90 25.92
N GLU A 146 -4.92 6.30 27.03
CA GLU A 146 -4.25 5.14 27.64
C GLU A 146 -4.46 3.84 26.83
N TYR A 147 -5.64 3.66 26.23
CA TYR A 147 -6.00 2.43 25.50
C TYR A 147 -5.81 2.54 24.00
N ARG A 148 -5.46 3.73 23.49
CA ARG A 148 -5.37 4.00 22.04
C ARG A 148 -4.45 3.02 21.31
N LEU A 149 -3.25 2.78 21.83
CA LEU A 149 -2.29 1.86 21.22
C LEU A 149 -2.74 0.41 21.29
N LEU A 150 -3.39 0.01 22.37
CA LEU A 150 -3.93 -1.33 22.55
C LEU A 150 -5.08 -1.58 21.58
N ILE A 151 -6.02 -0.66 21.48
CA ILE A 151 -7.15 -0.75 20.53
C ILE A 151 -6.63 -0.77 19.09
N TYR A 152 -5.65 0.08 18.78
CA TYR A 152 -5.01 0.10 17.47
C TYR A 152 -4.38 -1.25 17.12
N GLY A 153 -3.62 -1.84 18.04
CA GLY A 153 -3.04 -3.16 17.85
C GLY A 153 -4.07 -4.26 17.67
N ILE A 154 -5.13 -4.25 18.50
CA ILE A 154 -6.24 -5.22 18.37
C ILE A 154 -6.93 -5.09 17.01
N VAL A 155 -7.23 -3.87 16.56
CA VAL A 155 -7.87 -3.63 15.26
C VAL A 155 -6.99 -4.13 14.12
N LEU A 156 -5.67 -3.90 14.17
CA LEU A 156 -4.74 -4.42 13.17
C LEU A 156 -4.73 -5.95 13.13
N VAL A 157 -4.61 -6.60 14.29
CA VAL A 157 -4.61 -8.07 14.38
C VAL A 157 -5.95 -8.64 13.93
N ALA A 158 -7.06 -8.08 14.39
CA ALA A 158 -8.39 -8.50 14.00
C ALA A 158 -8.60 -8.38 12.47
N MET A 159 -8.13 -7.29 11.87
CA MET A 159 -8.19 -7.11 10.41
C MET A 159 -7.37 -8.16 9.67
N MET A 160 -6.16 -8.47 10.15
CA MET A 160 -5.32 -9.51 9.53
C MET A 160 -5.94 -10.91 9.62
N LEU A 161 -6.63 -11.20 10.74
CA LEU A 161 -7.29 -12.49 10.96
C LEU A 161 -8.61 -12.62 10.20
N LEU A 162 -9.43 -11.55 10.20
CA LEU A 162 -10.78 -11.58 9.62
C LEU A 162 -10.77 -11.29 8.11
N ARG A 163 -9.81 -10.50 7.62
CA ARG A 163 -9.71 -10.11 6.21
C ARG A 163 -8.25 -10.00 5.75
N PRO A 164 -7.57 -11.12 5.52
CA PRO A 164 -6.18 -11.15 5.02
C PRO A 164 -6.04 -10.52 3.63
N GLU A 165 -7.16 -10.37 2.91
CA GLU A 165 -7.21 -9.72 1.60
C GLU A 165 -7.13 -8.19 1.67
N GLY A 166 -7.32 -7.58 2.86
CA GLY A 166 -7.46 -6.15 3.08
C GLY A 166 -8.90 -5.64 2.98
N LEU A 167 -9.10 -4.33 3.23
CA LEU A 167 -10.43 -3.70 3.23
C LEU A 167 -11.10 -3.72 1.85
N LEU A 168 -10.33 -3.44 0.79
CA LEU A 168 -10.79 -3.43 -0.59
C LEU A 168 -9.80 -4.21 -1.48
N PRO A 169 -9.91 -5.54 -1.52
CA PRO A 169 -8.99 -6.37 -2.29
C PRO A 169 -9.14 -6.10 -3.79
N ASN A 170 -8.03 -6.16 -4.51
CA ASN A 170 -8.05 -6.13 -5.97
C ASN A 170 -8.58 -7.47 -6.48
N ARG A 171 -9.39 -7.45 -7.55
CA ARG A 171 -10.01 -8.66 -8.14
C ARG A 171 -9.00 -9.76 -8.45
N SER A 172 -7.81 -9.40 -8.91
CA SER A 172 -6.73 -10.36 -9.21
C SER A 172 -6.28 -11.15 -7.98
N ARG A 173 -6.08 -10.46 -6.83
CA ARG A 173 -5.63 -11.13 -5.60
C ARG A 173 -6.70 -12.05 -5.01
N ARG A 174 -7.97 -11.67 -5.14
CA ARG A 174 -9.07 -12.54 -4.72
C ARG A 174 -9.13 -13.83 -5.54
N ALA A 175 -8.88 -13.73 -6.83
CA ALA A 175 -8.80 -14.90 -7.71
C ALA A 175 -7.59 -15.80 -7.40
N GLU A 176 -6.43 -15.21 -7.03
CA GLU A 176 -5.23 -15.95 -6.64
C GLU A 176 -5.45 -16.77 -5.35
N LEU A 177 -6.07 -16.16 -4.33
CA LEU A 177 -6.32 -16.82 -3.05
C LEU A 177 -7.30 -17.99 -3.20
N HIS A 178 -8.41 -17.79 -3.93
CA HIS A 178 -9.37 -18.88 -4.18
C HIS A 178 -8.82 -19.98 -5.09
N LYS A 179 -7.86 -19.66 -5.97
CA LYS A 179 -7.19 -20.66 -6.79
C LYS A 179 -6.22 -21.49 -5.96
N GLY A 180 -5.49 -20.86 -5.02
CA GLY A 180 -4.61 -21.57 -4.09
C GLY A 180 -5.37 -22.55 -3.18
N GLU A 181 -6.52 -22.14 -2.65
CA GLU A 181 -7.39 -23.04 -1.85
C GLU A 181 -7.87 -24.24 -2.67
N GLY A 182 -8.29 -24.03 -3.91
CA GLY A 182 -8.72 -25.11 -4.80
C GLY A 182 -7.59 -26.05 -5.22
N ASP A 183 -6.39 -25.52 -5.39
CA ASP A 183 -5.20 -26.33 -5.71
C ASP A 183 -4.77 -27.15 -4.48
N GLU A 184 -4.79 -26.61 -3.26
CA GLU A 184 -4.51 -27.34 -2.01
C GLU A 184 -5.53 -28.46 -1.76
N GLU A 185 -6.83 -28.20 -1.92
CA GLU A 185 -7.86 -29.23 -1.81
C GLU A 185 -7.68 -30.35 -2.84
N ALA A 186 -7.31 -29.99 -4.08
CA ALA A 186 -7.04 -30.99 -5.13
C ALA A 186 -5.81 -31.84 -4.83
N TRP A 187 -4.74 -31.26 -4.26
CA TRP A 187 -3.54 -31.98 -3.83
C TRP A 187 -3.85 -32.93 -2.65
N ASP A 188 -4.63 -32.48 -1.67
CA ASP A 188 -5.03 -33.29 -0.53
C ASP A 188 -5.90 -34.47 -0.97
N GLU A 189 -6.82 -34.25 -1.92
CA GLU A 189 -7.66 -35.29 -2.50
C GLU A 189 -6.82 -36.30 -3.32
N GLU A 190 -5.83 -35.83 -4.09
CA GLU A 190 -4.92 -36.70 -4.83
C GLU A 190 -4.03 -37.54 -3.91
N LEU A 191 -3.52 -36.95 -2.83
CA LEU A 191 -2.74 -37.67 -1.82
C LEU A 191 -3.59 -38.70 -1.09
N TRP A 192 -4.80 -38.34 -0.68
CA TRP A 192 -5.77 -39.25 -0.05
C TRP A 192 -6.07 -40.44 -0.94
N ASN A 193 -6.34 -40.22 -2.23
CA ASN A 193 -6.64 -41.28 -3.19
C ASN A 193 -5.42 -42.19 -3.42
N LYS A 194 -4.20 -41.65 -3.41
CA LYS A 194 -2.95 -42.43 -3.49
C LYS A 194 -2.72 -43.31 -2.25
N GLU A 195 -3.03 -42.80 -1.06
CA GLU A 195 -2.84 -43.53 0.20
C GLU A 195 -3.92 -44.59 0.43
N THR A 196 -5.17 -44.31 0.05
CA THR A 196 -6.32 -45.22 0.27
C THR A 196 -6.57 -46.18 -0.88
N GLY A 197 -5.94 -45.99 -2.03
CA GLY A 197 -6.17 -46.79 -3.23
C GLY A 197 -7.55 -46.59 -3.85
N ALA A 198 -8.23 -45.47 -3.51
CA ALA A 198 -9.56 -45.14 -4.05
C ALA A 198 -9.38 -44.72 -5.53
N GLU A 199 -10.07 -45.37 -6.43
CA GLU A 199 -10.11 -45.01 -7.85
C GLU A 199 -10.79 -43.66 -8.02
N THR A 200 -10.15 -42.72 -8.70
CA THR A 200 -10.77 -41.47 -9.11
C THR A 200 -11.93 -41.77 -10.06
N PRO A 201 -13.15 -41.27 -9.81
CA PRO A 201 -14.22 -41.40 -10.79
C PRO A 201 -13.81 -40.69 -12.09
N GLU A 202 -13.88 -41.43 -13.21
CA GLU A 202 -13.62 -40.85 -14.53
C GLU A 202 -14.51 -39.62 -14.76
N PRO A 203 -13.93 -38.51 -15.29
CA PRO A 203 -14.75 -37.34 -15.62
C PRO A 203 -15.76 -37.73 -16.69
N LEU A 204 -17.04 -37.60 -16.37
CA LEU A 204 -18.14 -37.77 -17.31
C LEU A 204 -18.01 -36.71 -18.41
N ILE A 205 -17.44 -37.13 -19.54
CA ILE A 205 -17.39 -36.31 -20.77
C ILE A 205 -18.82 -36.32 -21.33
N THR A 206 -19.52 -35.21 -21.16
CA THR A 206 -20.72 -34.85 -21.93
C THR A 206 -20.54 -33.57 -22.67
#